data_89e380ee108e3a6518e06f665c9a22db
#
_entry.id   89e380ee108e3a6518e06f665c9a22db
#
_cell.length_a   1.000
_cell.length_b   1.000
_cell.length_c   1.000
_cell.angle_alpha   90.00
_cell.angle_beta   90.00
_cell.angle_gamma   90.00
#
_symmetry.space_group_name_H-M   'P 1'
#
loop_
_entity.id
_entity.type
_entity.pdbx_description
1 polymer ?
#
loop_
_entity_poly.entity_id
_entity_poly.type
_entity_poly.pdbx_seq_one_letter_code
_entity_poly.pdbx_strand_id
1 'polypeptide(L)'
;MLKILLVDDEASILHAYRKVLRHDSWELLTASTGAEAEAIMAKERLSVVVLDVNLPDARELEVFERLQQRDARVPIILVTGHGTTDLAIEAIKRGAYDYLLKPLELDALRELIHGAIEISRRMQTPAALPEEPVGGEFDDRLIGRCAAMQAVYKQIGRVAAQDVSVLIVGESGTGKELVARSIYQHSHRSSKPFLAINCAAIPENLLESELFGHERGAFTGADRKRIGKFEQCHGGTILLDEVGEMPPLTQSKMLRLLQEQRFERVEGNETVRTDVRLIAATNADLSQLVESGRFRGDLHFRIKVFTIALPPLRERGEDLELLAEHYLRRYCHELGRPPISLSAAAIARLRNHSWPGNVRELQSVLKQAVLNCRGGEIESAELEGLLGSPGATPATPAANEVSQLMEEAWQRFVADRLAAGSEDIYMEALEQMERQIIPHVLRHTGGNQLQSARLLGIARNSLRSRLRTLRIPIGRSVELEDSSRRTADDSAQ
;
A
#
# COMPACT_ATOMS: atom_id res chain seq x y z
N MET A 1 8.99 -46.27 9.96
CA MET A 1 9.68 -45.15 10.58
C MET A 1 9.57 -43.98 9.61
N LEU A 2 9.26 -42.77 10.06
CA LEU A 2 9.16 -41.60 9.19
C LEU A 2 10.58 -41.17 8.78
N LYS A 3 10.80 -40.79 7.52
CA LYS A 3 12.10 -40.36 7.02
C LYS A 3 12.06 -38.94 6.57
N ILE A 4 12.97 -38.11 7.11
CA ILE A 4 13.12 -36.70 6.79
C ILE A 4 14.46 -36.51 6.09
N LEU A 5 14.47 -35.90 4.91
CA LEU A 5 15.68 -35.56 4.17
C LEU A 5 16.05 -34.10 4.40
N LEU A 6 17.27 -33.86 4.83
CA LEU A 6 17.86 -32.51 4.98
C LEU A 6 18.90 -32.32 3.87
N VAL A 7 18.75 -31.29 3.08
CA VAL A 7 19.63 -30.95 1.93
C VAL A 7 20.24 -29.58 2.16
N ASP A 8 21.57 -29.53 2.34
CA ASP A 8 22.32 -28.28 2.56
C ASP A 8 23.80 -28.59 2.24
N ASP A 9 24.49 -27.70 1.54
CA ASP A 9 25.89 -27.89 1.15
C ASP A 9 26.86 -27.67 2.32
N GLU A 10 26.39 -26.99 3.39
CA GLU A 10 27.19 -26.73 4.58
C GLU A 10 27.11 -27.91 5.58
N ALA A 11 28.18 -28.69 5.68
CA ALA A 11 28.28 -29.82 6.63
C ALA A 11 28.06 -29.43 8.10
N SER A 12 28.43 -28.22 8.47
CA SER A 12 28.19 -27.61 9.79
C SER A 12 26.70 -27.48 10.11
N ILE A 13 25.91 -27.02 9.13
CA ILE A 13 24.47 -26.87 9.26
C ILE A 13 23.78 -28.23 9.34
N LEU A 14 24.15 -29.16 8.47
CA LEU A 14 23.64 -30.53 8.54
C LEU A 14 23.94 -31.22 9.88
N HIS A 15 25.13 -30.96 10.45
CA HIS A 15 25.48 -31.50 11.77
C HIS A 15 24.61 -30.86 12.89
N ALA A 16 24.40 -29.56 12.84
CA ALA A 16 23.52 -28.87 13.79
C ALA A 16 22.09 -29.39 13.72
N TYR A 17 21.54 -29.58 12.53
CA TYR A 17 20.19 -30.12 12.33
C TYR A 17 20.09 -31.55 12.86
N ARG A 18 21.08 -32.42 12.60
CA ARG A 18 21.11 -33.79 13.16
C ARG A 18 21.07 -33.78 14.70
N LYS A 19 21.74 -32.85 15.34
CA LYS A 19 21.77 -32.74 16.79
C LYS A 19 20.45 -32.28 17.38
N VAL A 20 19.80 -31.33 16.75
CA VAL A 20 18.61 -30.67 17.29
C VAL A 20 17.31 -31.39 16.90
N LEU A 21 17.27 -31.96 15.69
CA LEU A 21 16.09 -32.66 15.17
C LEU A 21 16.10 -34.15 15.52
N ARG A 22 17.01 -34.62 16.37
CA ARG A 22 17.06 -36.02 16.83
C ARG A 22 15.80 -36.33 17.63
N HIS A 23 15.00 -37.29 17.13
CA HIS A 23 13.78 -37.70 17.79
C HIS A 23 13.55 -39.20 17.54
N ASP A 24 12.96 -39.92 18.51
CA ASP A 24 12.74 -41.36 18.44
C ASP A 24 11.71 -41.79 17.38
N SER A 25 10.96 -40.82 16.80
CA SER A 25 9.86 -41.09 15.87
C SER A 25 10.24 -41.02 14.39
N TRP A 26 11.42 -40.48 14.03
CA TRP A 26 11.87 -40.32 12.65
C TRP A 26 13.37 -40.56 12.46
N GLU A 27 13.73 -40.96 11.25
CA GLU A 27 15.10 -41.13 10.78
C GLU A 27 15.48 -39.88 9.94
N LEU A 28 16.65 -39.28 10.21
CA LEU A 28 17.18 -38.14 9.48
C LEU A 28 18.19 -38.61 8.43
N LEU A 29 17.88 -38.38 7.17
CA LEU A 29 18.77 -38.53 6.03
C LEU A 29 19.35 -37.18 5.65
N THR A 30 20.55 -37.15 5.10
CA THR A 30 21.19 -35.88 4.69
C THR A 30 21.77 -36.01 3.30
N ALA A 31 21.72 -34.94 2.53
CA ALA A 31 22.38 -34.78 1.23
C ALA A 31 23.11 -33.41 1.18
N SER A 32 24.21 -33.36 0.47
CA SER A 32 25.01 -32.16 0.28
C SER A 32 24.82 -31.52 -1.11
N THR A 33 24.11 -32.20 -2.00
CA THR A 33 23.82 -31.75 -3.37
C THR A 33 22.41 -32.18 -3.80
N GLY A 34 21.89 -31.48 -4.81
CA GLY A 34 20.61 -31.83 -5.41
C GLY A 34 20.59 -33.24 -6.01
N ALA A 35 21.67 -33.64 -6.68
CA ALA A 35 21.80 -34.97 -7.25
C ALA A 35 21.78 -36.09 -6.18
N GLU A 36 22.42 -35.85 -5.02
CA GLU A 36 22.39 -36.77 -3.88
C GLU A 36 20.97 -36.86 -3.28
N ALA A 37 20.29 -35.73 -3.15
CA ALA A 37 18.91 -35.66 -2.67
C ALA A 37 17.96 -36.47 -3.58
N GLU A 38 18.09 -36.32 -4.90
CA GLU A 38 17.31 -37.09 -5.88
C GLU A 38 17.60 -38.61 -5.80
N ALA A 39 18.86 -39.00 -5.61
CA ALA A 39 19.26 -40.39 -5.46
C ALA A 39 18.68 -41.03 -4.18
N ILE A 40 18.62 -40.27 -3.09
CA ILE A 40 17.99 -40.72 -1.83
C ILE A 40 16.48 -40.86 -2.02
N MET A 41 15.81 -39.83 -2.61
CA MET A 41 14.36 -39.85 -2.86
C MET A 41 13.94 -40.99 -3.80
N ALA A 42 14.86 -41.48 -4.67
CA ALA A 42 14.62 -42.62 -5.52
C ALA A 42 14.58 -43.99 -4.78
N LYS A 43 15.32 -44.08 -3.67
CA LYS A 43 15.53 -45.32 -2.93
C LYS A 43 14.66 -45.41 -1.67
N GLU A 44 14.32 -44.23 -1.10
CA GLU A 44 13.70 -44.11 0.19
C GLU A 44 12.34 -43.42 0.10
N ARG A 45 11.37 -43.92 0.88
CA ARG A 45 10.09 -43.21 1.03
C ARG A 45 10.23 -42.08 2.05
N LEU A 46 10.28 -40.85 1.56
CA LEU A 46 10.43 -39.67 2.40
C LEU A 46 9.06 -39.17 2.90
N SER A 47 9.04 -38.65 4.11
CA SER A 47 7.86 -37.99 4.69
C SER A 47 7.92 -36.46 4.53
N VAL A 48 9.12 -35.87 4.61
CA VAL A 48 9.36 -34.42 4.45
C VAL A 48 10.77 -34.24 3.88
N VAL A 49 10.94 -33.21 3.06
CA VAL A 49 12.25 -32.72 2.61
C VAL A 49 12.43 -31.28 3.12
N VAL A 50 13.59 -30.99 3.71
CA VAL A 50 14.07 -29.65 4.01
C VAL A 50 15.21 -29.35 3.05
N LEU A 51 15.03 -28.40 2.16
CA LEU A 51 15.90 -28.15 1.01
C LEU A 51 16.46 -26.73 1.05
N ASP A 52 17.78 -26.60 1.08
CA ASP A 52 18.42 -25.31 0.78
C ASP A 52 18.26 -24.99 -0.69
N VAL A 53 17.87 -23.75 -0.97
CA VAL A 53 17.74 -23.23 -2.33
C VAL A 53 19.10 -23.02 -2.97
N ASN A 54 20.14 -22.66 -2.20
CA ASN A 54 21.47 -22.36 -2.70
C ASN A 54 22.36 -23.62 -2.66
N LEU A 55 22.18 -24.50 -3.61
CA LEU A 55 23.03 -25.68 -3.78
C LEU A 55 24.05 -25.48 -4.90
N PRO A 56 25.26 -26.07 -4.79
CA PRO A 56 26.35 -25.84 -5.76
C PRO A 56 26.11 -26.45 -7.14
N ASP A 57 25.20 -27.40 -7.26
CA ASP A 57 24.95 -28.21 -8.46
C ASP A 57 23.65 -27.81 -9.21
N ALA A 58 22.92 -26.79 -8.75
CA ALA A 58 21.68 -26.36 -9.40
C ALA A 58 21.35 -24.90 -9.10
N ARG A 59 20.48 -24.31 -9.94
CA ARG A 59 19.98 -22.95 -9.76
C ARG A 59 18.70 -22.94 -8.94
N GLU A 60 18.63 -22.01 -8.00
CA GLU A 60 17.44 -21.66 -7.19
C GLU A 60 16.44 -22.83 -6.99
N LEU A 61 15.30 -22.81 -7.68
CA LEU A 61 14.22 -23.80 -7.49
C LEU A 61 14.34 -25.08 -8.35
N GLU A 62 15.41 -25.26 -9.13
CA GLU A 62 15.54 -26.43 -10.02
C GLU A 62 15.53 -27.76 -9.27
N VAL A 63 16.21 -27.86 -8.13
CA VAL A 63 16.22 -29.08 -7.31
C VAL A 63 14.84 -29.33 -6.74
N PHE A 64 14.19 -28.29 -6.25
CA PHE A 64 12.82 -28.35 -5.74
C PHE A 64 11.87 -28.95 -6.79
N GLU A 65 11.92 -28.43 -8.03
CA GLU A 65 11.07 -28.90 -9.13
C GLU A 65 11.33 -30.36 -9.48
N ARG A 66 12.59 -30.77 -9.55
CA ARG A 66 12.98 -32.15 -9.83
C ARG A 66 12.51 -33.10 -8.73
N LEU A 67 12.64 -32.73 -7.46
CA LEU A 67 12.14 -33.52 -6.34
C LEU A 67 10.62 -33.60 -6.34
N GLN A 68 9.94 -32.48 -6.63
CA GLN A 68 8.48 -32.42 -6.68
C GLN A 68 7.88 -33.23 -7.85
N GLN A 69 8.52 -33.19 -9.03
CA GLN A 69 8.14 -34.01 -10.18
C GLN A 69 8.29 -35.54 -9.88
N ARG A 70 9.20 -35.87 -9.02
CA ARG A 70 9.45 -37.27 -8.65
C ARG A 70 8.40 -37.83 -7.68
N ASP A 71 8.03 -37.10 -6.66
CA ASP A 71 6.89 -37.40 -5.79
C ASP A 71 6.26 -36.14 -5.19
N ALA A 72 5.22 -35.64 -5.84
CA ALA A 72 4.47 -34.46 -5.43
C ALA A 72 3.74 -34.61 -4.07
N ARG A 73 3.73 -35.82 -3.49
CA ARG A 73 3.08 -36.07 -2.19
C ARG A 73 3.99 -35.79 -1.00
N VAL A 74 5.29 -35.63 -1.26
CA VAL A 74 6.28 -35.32 -0.22
C VAL A 74 6.35 -33.81 -0.04
N PRO A 75 5.92 -33.25 1.11
CA PRO A 75 6.03 -31.83 1.36
C PRO A 75 7.50 -31.40 1.44
N ILE A 76 7.83 -30.32 0.72
CA ILE A 76 9.17 -29.76 0.65
C ILE A 76 9.15 -28.40 1.34
N ILE A 77 9.98 -28.24 2.39
CA ILE A 77 10.23 -26.99 3.09
C ILE A 77 11.52 -26.41 2.49
N LEU A 78 11.44 -25.20 1.94
CA LEU A 78 12.59 -24.52 1.38
C LEU A 78 13.31 -23.66 2.42
N VAL A 79 14.64 -23.65 2.36
CA VAL A 79 15.49 -22.81 3.22
C VAL A 79 16.34 -21.93 2.33
N THR A 80 16.43 -20.63 2.64
CA THR A 80 17.21 -19.67 1.84
C THR A 80 17.88 -18.61 2.70
N GLY A 81 19.13 -18.28 2.38
CA GLY A 81 19.87 -17.18 3.03
C GLY A 81 19.64 -15.80 2.41
N HIS A 82 19.25 -15.75 1.14
CA HIS A 82 19.09 -14.51 0.35
C HIS A 82 17.76 -14.51 -0.44
N GLY A 83 16.65 -14.94 0.21
CA GLY A 83 15.35 -14.96 -0.45
C GLY A 83 14.86 -13.57 -0.82
N THR A 84 14.73 -13.27 -2.12
CA THR A 84 13.86 -12.18 -2.56
C THR A 84 12.42 -12.58 -2.27
N THR A 85 11.56 -11.61 -2.01
CA THR A 85 10.12 -11.83 -1.79
C THR A 85 9.50 -12.65 -2.92
N ASP A 86 9.94 -12.40 -4.16
CA ASP A 86 9.44 -13.09 -5.36
C ASP A 86 9.78 -14.58 -5.35
N LEU A 87 11.00 -14.95 -4.92
CA LEU A 87 11.40 -16.36 -4.81
C LEU A 87 10.54 -17.14 -3.79
N ALA A 88 10.24 -16.51 -2.66
CA ALA A 88 9.37 -17.07 -1.64
C ALA A 88 7.93 -17.27 -2.13
N ILE A 89 7.37 -16.25 -2.80
CA ILE A 89 6.03 -16.30 -3.40
C ILE A 89 5.99 -17.37 -4.49
N GLU A 90 7.00 -17.40 -5.36
CA GLU A 90 7.10 -18.39 -6.45
C GLU A 90 7.24 -19.82 -5.94
N ALA A 91 8.04 -20.04 -4.89
CA ALA A 91 8.17 -21.33 -4.24
C ALA A 91 6.83 -21.88 -3.73
N ILE A 92 6.07 -21.04 -3.00
CA ILE A 92 4.73 -21.42 -2.50
C ILE A 92 3.74 -21.63 -3.65
N LYS A 93 3.77 -20.77 -4.68
CA LYS A 93 2.94 -20.91 -5.89
C LYS A 93 3.20 -22.23 -6.60
N ARG A 94 4.48 -22.65 -6.70
CA ARG A 94 4.90 -23.93 -7.30
C ARG A 94 4.65 -25.14 -6.39
N GLY A 95 4.04 -24.94 -5.21
CA GLY A 95 3.59 -26.01 -4.34
C GLY A 95 4.60 -26.43 -3.26
N ALA A 96 5.59 -25.59 -2.94
CA ALA A 96 6.38 -25.78 -1.74
C ALA A 96 5.46 -25.76 -0.51
N TYR A 97 5.71 -26.64 0.43
CA TYR A 97 4.92 -26.72 1.67
C TYR A 97 5.04 -25.43 2.47
N ASP A 98 6.28 -24.99 2.65
CA ASP A 98 6.62 -23.73 3.31
C ASP A 98 8.06 -23.30 2.96
N TYR A 99 8.46 -22.11 3.41
CA TYR A 99 9.85 -21.67 3.33
C TYR A 99 10.31 -21.00 4.63
N LEU A 100 11.62 -21.03 4.87
CA LEU A 100 12.29 -20.41 6.01
C LEU A 100 13.49 -19.59 5.53
N LEU A 101 13.76 -18.48 6.23
CA LEU A 101 14.96 -17.69 6.01
C LEU A 101 16.08 -18.09 6.98
N LYS A 102 17.33 -18.16 6.49
CA LYS A 102 18.51 -18.26 7.36
C LYS A 102 18.81 -16.87 7.99
N PRO A 103 19.18 -16.77 9.28
CA PRO A 103 19.43 -17.87 10.22
C PRO A 103 18.14 -18.54 10.70
N LEU A 104 18.13 -19.88 10.78
CA LEU A 104 16.96 -20.64 11.13
C LEU A 104 16.71 -20.65 12.64
N GLU A 105 15.48 -20.34 13.02
CA GLU A 105 14.95 -20.64 14.35
C GLU A 105 14.57 -22.13 14.41
N LEU A 106 15.26 -22.89 15.24
CA LEU A 106 15.14 -24.36 15.30
C LEU A 106 13.76 -24.82 15.76
N ASP A 107 13.08 -24.05 16.60
CA ASP A 107 11.73 -24.36 17.05
C ASP A 107 10.70 -24.15 15.94
N ALA A 108 10.85 -23.10 15.14
CA ALA A 108 10.02 -22.85 13.96
C ALA A 108 10.19 -23.99 12.91
N LEU A 109 11.42 -24.46 12.69
CA LEU A 109 11.68 -25.59 11.81
C LEU A 109 11.01 -26.87 12.32
N ARG A 110 11.05 -27.14 13.63
CA ARG A 110 10.36 -28.30 14.22
C ARG A 110 8.85 -28.27 14.01
N GLU A 111 8.22 -27.14 14.29
CA GLU A 111 6.77 -26.97 14.10
C GLU A 111 6.37 -27.21 12.65
N LEU A 112 7.15 -26.67 11.70
CA LEU A 112 6.89 -26.89 10.28
C LEU A 112 7.09 -28.36 9.87
N ILE A 113 8.10 -29.04 10.36
CA ILE A 113 8.31 -30.47 10.10
C ILE A 113 7.14 -31.28 10.64
N HIS A 114 6.65 -31.01 11.86
CA HIS A 114 5.48 -31.70 12.41
C HIS A 114 4.22 -31.46 11.55
N GLY A 115 3.95 -30.23 11.14
CA GLY A 115 2.83 -29.90 10.26
C GLY A 115 2.95 -30.57 8.88
N ALA A 116 4.17 -30.59 8.31
CA ALA A 116 4.44 -31.24 7.03
C ALA A 116 4.23 -32.75 7.10
N ILE A 117 4.63 -33.42 8.18
CA ILE A 117 4.39 -34.86 8.41
C ILE A 117 2.89 -35.16 8.44
N GLU A 118 2.08 -34.36 9.10
CA GLU A 118 0.63 -34.55 9.13
C GLU A 118 -0.01 -34.45 7.75
N ILE A 119 0.45 -33.48 6.94
CA ILE A 119 -0.04 -33.30 5.57
C ILE A 119 0.45 -34.41 4.65
N SER A 120 1.72 -34.84 4.77
CA SER A 120 2.24 -35.99 4.02
C SER A 120 1.39 -37.24 4.21
N ARG A 121 0.83 -37.42 5.39
CA ARG A 121 -0.12 -38.52 5.66
C ARG A 121 -1.46 -38.38 4.96
N ARG A 122 -1.87 -37.16 4.65
CA ARG A 122 -3.18 -36.83 4.00
C ARG A 122 -3.10 -36.75 2.48
N MET A 123 -1.92 -36.44 1.91
CA MET A 123 -1.73 -36.25 0.46
C MET A 123 -1.31 -37.52 -0.28
N GLN A 124 -2.25 -38.33 -0.66
CA GLN A 124 -1.95 -39.50 -1.53
C GLN A 124 -2.46 -39.37 -2.97
N THR A 125 -2.71 -38.16 -3.50
CA THR A 125 -3.10 -37.93 -4.92
C THR A 125 -2.57 -36.62 -5.52
N PRO A 126 -2.13 -36.58 -6.79
CA PRO A 126 -1.34 -35.47 -7.37
C PRO A 126 -2.04 -34.49 -8.31
N ALA A 127 -1.42 -33.30 -8.54
CA ALA A 127 -1.68 -32.39 -9.66
C ALA A 127 -0.47 -31.50 -10.03
N ALA A 128 -0.36 -31.03 -11.29
CA ALA A 128 0.82 -30.49 -11.98
C ALA A 128 0.82 -28.96 -12.27
N LEU A 129 1.98 -28.39 -12.64
CA LEU A 129 2.41 -26.98 -12.72
C LEU A 129 2.66 -26.40 -14.14
N PRO A 130 2.84 -25.10 -14.33
CA PRO A 130 3.82 -24.48 -15.29
C PRO A 130 4.54 -23.17 -14.88
N GLU A 131 5.53 -22.71 -15.72
CA GLU A 131 6.70 -21.83 -15.52
C GLU A 131 6.59 -20.33 -15.87
N GLU A 132 7.64 -19.53 -15.53
CA GLU A 132 7.88 -18.08 -15.34
C GLU A 132 7.97 -17.13 -16.56
N PRO A 133 8.12 -15.76 -16.34
CA PRO A 133 9.38 -15.03 -16.56
C PRO A 133 9.69 -13.72 -15.78
N VAL A 134 10.91 -13.15 -15.98
CA VAL A 134 11.78 -12.23 -15.23
C VAL A 134 11.81 -10.77 -15.72
N GLY A 135 12.11 -9.77 -14.80
CA GLY A 135 13.09 -8.71 -15.00
C GLY A 135 12.71 -7.22 -15.00
N GLY A 136 13.48 -6.39 -14.25
CA GLY A 136 13.54 -4.91 -14.33
C GLY A 136 14.17 -4.22 -13.12
N GLU A 137 15.19 -3.35 -13.30
CA GLU A 137 15.92 -2.61 -12.26
C GLU A 137 15.06 -1.55 -11.55
N PHE A 138 15.16 -1.44 -10.22
CA PHE A 138 14.45 -0.51 -9.32
C PHE A 138 12.91 -0.62 -9.32
N ASP A 139 12.42 -1.83 -9.31
CA ASP A 139 11.00 -2.13 -9.28
C ASP A 139 10.39 -1.89 -7.88
N ASP A 140 9.12 -1.50 -7.84
CA ASP A 140 8.31 -1.35 -6.61
C ASP A 140 8.01 -2.73 -6.00
N ARG A 141 9.07 -3.41 -5.50
CA ARG A 141 8.98 -4.74 -4.89
C ARG A 141 8.52 -4.64 -3.45
N LEU A 142 7.80 -5.66 -3.02
CA LEU A 142 7.54 -5.87 -1.60
C LEU A 142 8.85 -6.22 -0.88
N ILE A 143 9.20 -5.42 0.16
CA ILE A 143 10.42 -5.60 0.94
C ILE A 143 10.03 -5.90 2.38
N GLY A 144 10.60 -6.96 2.96
CA GLY A 144 10.43 -7.34 4.35
C GLY A 144 10.93 -8.75 4.62
N ARG A 145 11.47 -8.97 5.82
CA ARG A 145 11.97 -10.26 6.32
C ARG A 145 11.32 -10.67 7.64
N CYS A 146 10.61 -9.75 8.29
CA CYS A 146 9.96 -10.04 9.56
C CYS A 146 8.89 -11.14 9.40
N ALA A 147 8.61 -11.87 10.46
CA ALA A 147 7.66 -12.99 10.46
C ALA A 147 6.27 -12.59 9.95
N ALA A 148 5.80 -11.37 10.28
CA ALA A 148 4.53 -10.86 9.83
C ALA A 148 4.48 -10.68 8.29
N MET A 149 5.55 -10.13 7.67
CA MET A 149 5.64 -10.01 6.21
C MET A 149 5.81 -11.35 5.52
N GLN A 150 6.54 -12.30 6.12
CA GLN A 150 6.61 -13.67 5.60
C GLN A 150 5.22 -14.33 5.55
N ALA A 151 4.39 -14.14 6.58
CA ALA A 151 3.01 -14.62 6.56
C ALA A 151 2.20 -14.00 5.40
N VAL A 152 2.39 -12.71 5.11
CA VAL A 152 1.78 -12.04 3.95
C VAL A 152 2.24 -12.67 2.64
N TYR A 153 3.53 -12.93 2.46
CA TYR A 153 4.06 -13.56 1.24
C TYR A 153 3.50 -14.96 1.02
N LYS A 154 3.42 -15.77 2.09
CA LYS A 154 2.76 -17.09 2.03
C LYS A 154 1.28 -16.99 1.61
N GLN A 155 0.56 -16.00 2.13
CA GLN A 155 -0.83 -15.76 1.74
C GLN A 155 -0.94 -15.33 0.28
N ILE A 156 -0.06 -14.45 -0.21
CA ILE A 156 0.01 -14.07 -1.63
C ILE A 156 0.24 -15.31 -2.50
N GLY A 157 1.26 -16.14 -2.19
CA GLY A 157 1.55 -17.37 -2.94
C GLY A 157 0.37 -18.33 -3.01
N ARG A 158 -0.36 -18.51 -1.89
CA ARG A 158 -1.55 -19.38 -1.84
C ARG A 158 -2.71 -18.87 -2.69
N VAL A 159 -2.96 -17.55 -2.68
CA VAL A 159 -4.12 -16.97 -3.35
C VAL A 159 -3.86 -16.57 -4.81
N ALA A 160 -2.60 -16.37 -5.19
CA ALA A 160 -2.25 -15.90 -6.52
C ALA A 160 -2.78 -16.82 -7.62
N ALA A 161 -2.63 -18.14 -7.45
CA ALA A 161 -3.10 -19.16 -8.39
C ALA A 161 -4.64 -19.39 -8.35
N GLN A 162 -5.37 -18.78 -7.41
CA GLN A 162 -6.81 -18.98 -7.25
C GLN A 162 -7.57 -17.80 -7.84
N ASP A 163 -8.66 -18.07 -8.56
CA ASP A 163 -9.50 -17.02 -9.18
C ASP A 163 -10.63 -16.58 -8.22
N VAL A 164 -10.23 -16.15 -7.02
CA VAL A 164 -11.14 -15.69 -5.96
C VAL A 164 -10.93 -14.21 -5.66
N SER A 165 -11.97 -13.58 -5.09
CA SER A 165 -11.85 -12.20 -4.59
C SER A 165 -10.92 -12.14 -3.39
N VAL A 166 -10.05 -11.13 -3.35
CA VAL A 166 -9.09 -10.90 -2.26
C VAL A 166 -9.36 -9.55 -1.64
N LEU A 167 -9.46 -9.51 -0.32
CA LEU A 167 -9.53 -8.28 0.46
C LEU A 167 -8.19 -8.02 1.16
N ILE A 168 -7.56 -6.90 0.85
CA ILE A 168 -6.31 -6.46 1.48
C ILE A 168 -6.65 -5.37 2.49
N VAL A 169 -6.37 -5.62 3.76
CA VAL A 169 -6.62 -4.66 4.85
C VAL A 169 -5.30 -4.19 5.45
N GLY A 170 -5.23 -2.92 5.83
CA GLY A 170 -4.05 -2.34 6.47
C GLY A 170 -4.09 -0.83 6.42
N GLU A 171 -3.33 -0.20 7.30
CA GLU A 171 -3.23 1.25 7.40
C GLU A 171 -2.81 1.91 6.09
N SER A 172 -3.07 3.22 5.96
CA SER A 172 -2.61 3.98 4.80
C SER A 172 -1.07 3.93 4.70
N GLY A 173 -0.55 3.77 3.48
CA GLY A 173 0.90 3.76 3.24
C GLY A 173 1.62 2.45 3.59
N THR A 174 0.92 1.36 3.96
CA THR A 174 1.54 0.06 4.28
C THR A 174 2.02 -0.72 3.06
N GLY A 175 1.55 -0.38 1.84
CA GLY A 175 1.92 -1.06 0.59
C GLY A 175 0.85 -2.00 0.04
N LYS A 176 -0.44 -1.76 0.32
CA LYS A 176 -1.57 -2.58 -0.17
C LYS A 176 -1.57 -2.76 -1.69
N GLU A 177 -1.24 -1.70 -2.44
CA GLU A 177 -1.15 -1.78 -3.91
C GLU A 177 -0.03 -2.72 -4.38
N LEU A 178 1.12 -2.72 -3.71
CA LEU A 178 2.23 -3.64 -4.04
C LEU A 178 1.84 -5.10 -3.81
N VAL A 179 1.07 -5.38 -2.75
CA VAL A 179 0.52 -6.72 -2.51
C VAL A 179 -0.44 -7.12 -3.63
N ALA A 180 -1.33 -6.22 -4.06
CA ALA A 180 -2.25 -6.49 -5.16
C ALA A 180 -1.51 -6.74 -6.48
N ARG A 181 -0.47 -5.97 -6.78
CA ARG A 181 0.41 -6.17 -7.94
C ARG A 181 1.13 -7.53 -7.87
N SER A 182 1.67 -7.90 -6.71
CA SER A 182 2.29 -9.22 -6.52
C SER A 182 1.30 -10.36 -6.73
N ILE A 183 0.07 -10.26 -6.20
CA ILE A 183 -0.98 -11.26 -6.46
C ILE A 183 -1.26 -11.39 -7.96
N TYR A 184 -1.37 -10.26 -8.68
CA TYR A 184 -1.60 -10.25 -10.10
C TYR A 184 -0.42 -10.87 -10.88
N GLN A 185 0.82 -10.45 -10.60
CA GLN A 185 2.03 -10.92 -11.27
C GLN A 185 2.19 -12.44 -11.17
N HIS A 186 1.85 -13.03 -10.00
CA HIS A 186 1.94 -14.47 -9.77
C HIS A 186 0.63 -15.22 -10.08
N SER A 187 -0.36 -14.58 -10.73
CA SER A 187 -1.64 -15.20 -11.09
C SER A 187 -1.66 -15.76 -12.52
N HIS A 188 -2.64 -16.60 -12.82
CA HIS A 188 -2.89 -17.07 -14.20
C HIS A 188 -3.30 -15.93 -15.14
N ARG A 189 -3.65 -14.75 -14.62
CA ARG A 189 -4.05 -13.55 -15.38
C ARG A 189 -2.91 -12.54 -15.53
N SER A 190 -1.65 -12.90 -15.21
CA SER A 190 -0.49 -12.00 -15.26
C SER A 190 -0.21 -11.37 -16.64
N SER A 191 -0.62 -12.03 -17.72
CA SER A 191 -0.53 -11.51 -19.10
C SER A 191 -1.79 -10.77 -19.55
N LYS A 192 -2.81 -10.62 -18.72
CA LYS A 192 -4.07 -9.94 -19.01
C LYS A 192 -4.07 -8.53 -18.43
N PRO A 193 -5.06 -7.66 -18.77
CA PRO A 193 -5.10 -6.31 -18.23
C PRO A 193 -5.14 -6.28 -16.69
N PHE A 194 -4.38 -5.33 -16.11
CA PHE A 194 -4.47 -4.97 -14.70
C PHE A 194 -4.84 -3.49 -14.57
N LEU A 195 -5.95 -3.19 -13.90
CA LEU A 195 -6.39 -1.82 -13.67
C LEU A 195 -6.51 -1.58 -12.16
N ALA A 196 -5.83 -0.53 -11.68
CA ALA A 196 -5.98 -0.05 -10.31
C ALA A 196 -6.85 1.22 -10.29
N ILE A 197 -7.84 1.24 -9.40
CA ILE A 197 -8.79 2.33 -9.26
C ILE A 197 -8.88 2.67 -7.78
N ASN A 198 -8.58 3.93 -7.44
CA ASN A 198 -8.77 4.43 -6.08
C ASN A 198 -10.16 5.07 -5.98
N CYS A 199 -11.05 4.44 -5.19
CA CYS A 199 -12.43 4.90 -5.02
C CYS A 199 -12.53 6.26 -4.32
N ALA A 200 -11.61 6.59 -3.42
CA ALA A 200 -11.57 7.87 -2.72
C ALA A 200 -11.07 9.03 -3.59
N ALA A 201 -10.32 8.75 -4.67
CA ALA A 201 -9.77 9.78 -5.55
C ALA A 201 -10.76 10.27 -6.61
N ILE A 202 -11.89 9.57 -6.80
CA ILE A 202 -12.89 9.88 -7.81
C ILE A 202 -14.13 10.46 -7.12
N PRO A 203 -14.66 11.61 -7.55
CA PRO A 203 -15.92 12.14 -7.02
C PRO A 203 -17.05 11.09 -7.07
N GLU A 204 -17.88 11.03 -6.02
CA GLU A 204 -18.92 9.99 -5.86
C GLU A 204 -19.86 9.87 -7.07
N ASN A 205 -20.26 11.02 -7.64
CA ASN A 205 -21.14 11.09 -8.82
C ASN A 205 -20.47 10.60 -10.11
N LEU A 206 -19.14 10.46 -10.15
CA LEU A 206 -18.40 9.98 -11.32
C LEU A 206 -17.92 8.55 -11.17
N LEU A 207 -17.78 8.06 -9.93
CA LEU A 207 -17.22 6.73 -9.66
C LEU A 207 -18.00 5.61 -10.36
N GLU A 208 -19.33 5.67 -10.31
CA GLU A 208 -20.21 4.71 -10.98
C GLU A 208 -19.98 4.69 -12.50
N SER A 209 -19.90 5.87 -13.10
CA SER A 209 -19.64 6.05 -14.54
C SER A 209 -18.23 5.59 -14.94
N GLU A 210 -17.22 5.81 -14.11
CA GLU A 210 -15.86 5.31 -14.36
C GLU A 210 -15.79 3.79 -14.31
N LEU A 211 -16.45 3.16 -13.34
CA LEU A 211 -16.42 1.72 -13.16
C LEU A 211 -17.23 0.99 -14.23
N PHE A 212 -18.48 1.40 -14.45
CA PHE A 212 -19.45 0.69 -15.29
C PHE A 212 -19.65 1.29 -16.68
N GLY A 213 -19.17 2.53 -16.89
CA GLY A 213 -19.42 3.27 -18.12
C GLY A 213 -20.81 3.92 -18.14
N HIS A 214 -21.06 4.75 -19.16
CA HIS A 214 -22.35 5.42 -19.36
C HIS A 214 -22.74 5.49 -20.81
N GLU A 215 -24.03 5.54 -21.07
CA GLU A 215 -24.58 5.86 -22.40
C GLU A 215 -24.63 7.39 -22.60
N ARG A 216 -24.76 7.83 -23.85
CA ARG A 216 -24.86 9.24 -24.18
C ARG A 216 -26.11 9.84 -23.52
N GLY A 217 -25.94 10.99 -22.83
CA GLY A 217 -27.01 11.70 -22.15
C GLY A 217 -27.29 11.26 -20.72
N ALA A 218 -26.51 10.35 -20.16
CA ALA A 218 -26.70 9.82 -18.80
C ALA A 218 -26.66 10.90 -17.70
N PHE A 219 -25.92 11.98 -17.91
CA PHE A 219 -25.86 13.14 -17.00
C PHE A 219 -25.43 14.39 -17.77
N THR A 220 -25.55 15.55 -17.15
CA THR A 220 -25.10 16.84 -17.74
C THR A 220 -23.60 16.81 -18.02
N GLY A 221 -23.22 16.79 -19.33
CA GLY A 221 -21.84 16.64 -19.80
C GLY A 221 -21.51 15.25 -20.37
N ALA A 222 -22.45 14.31 -20.37
CA ALA A 222 -22.28 12.98 -21.01
C ALA A 222 -22.53 13.06 -22.54
N ASP A 223 -21.69 13.81 -23.26
CA ASP A 223 -21.85 14.04 -24.71
C ASP A 223 -21.64 12.78 -25.57
N ARG A 224 -20.92 11.79 -25.02
CA ARG A 224 -20.57 10.54 -25.73
C ARG A 224 -20.74 9.35 -24.81
N LYS A 225 -20.98 8.15 -25.40
CA LYS A 225 -20.89 6.87 -24.71
C LYS A 225 -19.48 6.63 -24.23
N ARG A 226 -19.31 6.13 -23.00
CA ARG A 226 -18.01 5.78 -22.41
C ARG A 226 -18.01 4.34 -21.90
N ILE A 227 -16.96 3.61 -22.25
CA ILE A 227 -16.73 2.23 -21.80
C ILE A 227 -16.15 2.26 -20.38
N GLY A 228 -16.76 1.53 -19.44
CA GLY A 228 -16.34 1.43 -18.04
C GLY A 228 -15.10 0.57 -17.84
N LYS A 229 -14.47 0.71 -16.67
CA LYS A 229 -13.24 -0.01 -16.31
C LYS A 229 -13.44 -1.54 -16.24
N PHE A 230 -14.59 -2.00 -15.79
CA PHE A 230 -14.90 -3.44 -15.77
C PHE A 230 -14.98 -4.04 -17.18
N GLU A 231 -15.50 -3.31 -18.14
CA GLU A 231 -15.56 -3.73 -19.53
C GLU A 231 -14.15 -3.72 -20.17
N GLN A 232 -13.34 -2.68 -19.90
CA GLN A 232 -11.95 -2.56 -20.36
C GLN A 232 -11.05 -3.67 -19.82
N CYS A 233 -11.33 -4.16 -18.61
CA CYS A 233 -10.56 -5.19 -17.93
C CYS A 233 -11.09 -6.60 -18.11
N HIS A 234 -11.92 -6.84 -19.13
CA HIS A 234 -12.46 -8.18 -19.39
C HIS A 234 -11.33 -9.23 -19.50
N GLY A 235 -11.45 -10.35 -18.81
CA GLY A 235 -10.45 -11.40 -18.70
C GLY A 235 -9.27 -11.07 -17.77
N GLY A 236 -9.21 -9.85 -17.21
CA GLY A 236 -8.11 -9.33 -16.41
C GLY A 236 -8.36 -9.31 -14.90
N THR A 237 -7.66 -8.40 -14.23
CA THR A 237 -7.75 -8.19 -12.76
C THR A 237 -7.95 -6.71 -12.46
N ILE A 238 -8.92 -6.39 -11.61
CA ILE A 238 -9.15 -5.03 -11.09
C ILE A 238 -8.77 -4.96 -9.62
N LEU A 239 -7.97 -3.96 -9.28
CA LEU A 239 -7.75 -3.50 -7.92
C LEU A 239 -8.69 -2.31 -7.65
N LEU A 240 -9.56 -2.44 -6.64
CA LEU A 240 -10.31 -1.33 -6.06
C LEU A 240 -9.67 -0.95 -4.74
N ASP A 241 -8.98 0.18 -4.74
CA ASP A 241 -8.37 0.73 -3.53
C ASP A 241 -9.36 1.64 -2.80
N GLU A 242 -9.29 1.65 -1.46
CA GLU A 242 -10.20 2.36 -0.55
C GLU A 242 -11.69 2.04 -0.84
N VAL A 243 -11.99 0.73 -0.94
CA VAL A 243 -13.34 0.24 -1.26
C VAL A 243 -14.40 0.66 -0.22
N GLY A 244 -14.00 0.99 1.01
CA GLY A 244 -14.88 1.52 2.06
C GLY A 244 -15.53 2.87 1.73
N GLU A 245 -14.93 3.63 0.80
CA GLU A 245 -15.43 4.94 0.35
C GLU A 245 -16.42 4.84 -0.83
N MET A 246 -16.81 3.64 -1.22
CA MET A 246 -17.73 3.41 -2.33
C MET A 246 -19.15 3.85 -1.98
N PRO A 247 -19.83 4.68 -2.83
CA PRO A 247 -21.21 5.11 -2.60
C PRO A 247 -22.21 3.94 -2.62
N PRO A 248 -23.34 4.02 -1.89
CA PRO A 248 -24.32 2.92 -1.76
C PRO A 248 -24.88 2.41 -3.10
N LEU A 249 -25.12 3.28 -4.07
CA LEU A 249 -25.58 2.88 -5.40
C LEU A 249 -24.55 2.03 -6.13
N THR A 250 -23.29 2.47 -6.10
CA THR A 250 -22.16 1.75 -6.68
C THR A 250 -21.94 0.40 -6.00
N GLN A 251 -22.10 0.32 -4.67
CA GLN A 251 -22.03 -0.95 -3.92
C GLN A 251 -23.08 -1.96 -4.42
N SER A 252 -24.30 -1.50 -4.72
CA SER A 252 -25.40 -2.37 -5.22
C SER A 252 -25.09 -2.93 -6.60
N LYS A 253 -24.57 -2.11 -7.52
CA LYS A 253 -24.13 -2.57 -8.85
C LYS A 253 -22.93 -3.50 -8.77
N MET A 254 -21.98 -3.19 -7.86
CA MET A 254 -20.82 -4.03 -7.62
C MET A 254 -21.21 -5.42 -7.14
N LEU A 255 -22.17 -5.53 -6.24
CA LEU A 255 -22.69 -6.81 -5.77
C LEU A 255 -23.25 -7.64 -6.93
N ARG A 256 -24.08 -7.04 -7.79
CA ARG A 256 -24.62 -7.72 -8.99
C ARG A 256 -23.51 -8.21 -9.91
N LEU A 257 -22.50 -7.36 -10.17
CA LEU A 257 -21.35 -7.74 -10.99
C LEU A 257 -20.63 -8.96 -10.41
N LEU A 258 -20.36 -8.99 -9.11
CA LEU A 258 -19.66 -10.09 -8.45
C LEU A 258 -20.48 -11.40 -8.39
N GLN A 259 -21.80 -11.31 -8.41
CA GLN A 259 -22.69 -12.47 -8.38
C GLN A 259 -22.93 -13.04 -9.77
N GLU A 260 -23.18 -12.18 -10.76
CA GLU A 260 -23.71 -12.56 -12.06
C GLU A 260 -22.70 -12.39 -13.20
N GLN A 261 -21.54 -11.76 -12.93
CA GLN A 261 -20.52 -11.38 -13.93
C GLN A 261 -21.10 -10.56 -15.09
N ARG A 262 -22.10 -9.73 -14.78
CA ARG A 262 -22.78 -8.85 -15.72
C ARG A 262 -23.27 -7.59 -15.04
N PHE A 263 -23.37 -6.53 -15.82
CA PHE A 263 -23.86 -5.22 -15.37
C PHE A 263 -24.46 -4.45 -16.54
N GLU A 264 -25.12 -3.33 -16.23
CA GLU A 264 -25.62 -2.35 -17.17
C GLU A 264 -24.89 -1.03 -17.00
N ARG A 265 -24.59 -0.34 -18.11
CA ARG A 265 -24.01 1.01 -18.05
C ARG A 265 -24.99 1.98 -17.39
N VAL A 266 -24.49 3.11 -16.93
CA VAL A 266 -25.35 4.15 -16.36
C VAL A 266 -26.30 4.66 -17.46
N GLU A 267 -27.60 4.69 -17.15
CA GLU A 267 -28.71 4.99 -18.10
C GLU A 267 -28.72 4.13 -19.38
N GLY A 268 -28.15 2.93 -19.30
CA GLY A 268 -28.16 1.95 -20.39
C GLY A 268 -28.98 0.72 -20.02
N ASN A 269 -29.63 0.09 -21.06
CA ASN A 269 -30.37 -1.15 -20.90
C ASN A 269 -29.63 -2.36 -21.49
N GLU A 270 -28.44 -2.14 -22.04
CA GLU A 270 -27.60 -3.22 -22.59
C GLU A 270 -26.85 -3.93 -21.47
N THR A 271 -27.08 -5.25 -21.35
CA THR A 271 -26.35 -6.08 -20.40
C THR A 271 -24.94 -6.40 -20.92
N VAL A 272 -23.92 -5.93 -20.22
CA VAL A 272 -22.51 -6.21 -20.50
C VAL A 272 -22.05 -7.38 -19.64
N ARG A 273 -21.45 -8.40 -20.26
CA ARG A 273 -20.83 -9.54 -19.55
C ARG A 273 -19.35 -9.31 -19.43
N THR A 274 -18.80 -9.55 -18.24
CA THR A 274 -17.37 -9.42 -17.99
C THR A 274 -16.90 -10.51 -17.03
N ASP A 275 -15.72 -11.04 -17.30
CA ASP A 275 -15.00 -11.95 -16.39
C ASP A 275 -13.80 -11.18 -15.83
N VAL A 276 -13.89 -10.75 -14.58
CA VAL A 276 -12.85 -9.94 -13.93
C VAL A 276 -12.56 -10.50 -12.54
N ARG A 277 -11.27 -10.73 -12.25
CA ARG A 277 -10.81 -11.03 -10.91
C ARG A 277 -10.77 -9.74 -10.10
N LEU A 278 -11.41 -9.73 -8.92
CA LEU A 278 -11.42 -8.58 -8.01
C LEU A 278 -10.36 -8.72 -6.93
N ILE A 279 -9.57 -7.67 -6.75
CA ILE A 279 -8.76 -7.42 -5.55
C ILE A 279 -9.29 -6.12 -4.94
N ALA A 280 -9.72 -6.13 -3.69
CA ALA A 280 -10.18 -4.96 -2.96
C ALA A 280 -9.17 -4.60 -1.89
N ALA A 281 -8.92 -3.31 -1.68
CA ALA A 281 -8.05 -2.82 -0.62
C ALA A 281 -8.74 -1.72 0.19
N THR A 282 -8.47 -1.65 1.49
CA THR A 282 -9.02 -0.61 2.36
C THR A 282 -8.18 -0.42 3.62
N ASN A 283 -8.19 0.79 4.17
CA ASN A 283 -7.70 1.10 5.50
C ASN A 283 -8.83 1.16 6.54
N ALA A 284 -10.10 1.18 6.10
CA ALA A 284 -11.26 1.25 6.97
C ALA A 284 -11.67 -0.13 7.50
N ASP A 285 -12.23 -0.17 8.70
CA ASP A 285 -12.91 -1.36 9.22
C ASP A 285 -14.29 -1.50 8.54
N LEU A 286 -14.36 -2.38 7.54
CA LEU A 286 -15.61 -2.65 6.82
C LEU A 286 -16.71 -3.21 7.73
N SER A 287 -16.37 -3.88 8.84
CA SER A 287 -17.37 -4.40 9.78
C SER A 287 -18.08 -3.25 10.50
N GLN A 288 -17.33 -2.23 10.95
CA GLN A 288 -17.90 -1.02 11.53
C GLN A 288 -18.72 -0.22 10.52
N LEU A 289 -18.27 -0.18 9.25
CA LEU A 289 -19.05 0.47 8.19
C LEU A 289 -20.34 -0.26 7.88
N VAL A 290 -20.38 -1.58 8.00
CA VAL A 290 -21.62 -2.37 7.88
C VAL A 290 -22.57 -2.09 9.06
N GLU A 291 -22.07 -2.07 10.29
CA GLU A 291 -22.86 -1.74 11.49
C GLU A 291 -23.47 -0.34 11.44
N SER A 292 -22.72 0.64 10.91
CA SER A 292 -23.20 2.02 10.71
C SER A 292 -24.09 2.20 9.47
N GLY A 293 -24.34 1.16 8.68
CA GLY A 293 -25.15 1.23 7.45
C GLY A 293 -24.47 1.93 6.27
N ARG A 294 -23.21 2.29 6.38
CA ARG A 294 -22.40 2.94 5.29
C ARG A 294 -21.92 1.94 4.27
N PHE A 295 -21.77 0.68 4.63
CA PHE A 295 -21.36 -0.40 3.72
C PHE A 295 -22.36 -1.56 3.78
N ARG A 296 -22.64 -2.20 2.64
CA ARG A 296 -23.59 -3.33 2.58
C ARG A 296 -22.93 -4.61 3.10
N GLY A 297 -23.60 -5.31 3.99
CA GLY A 297 -23.12 -6.58 4.55
C GLY A 297 -22.99 -7.69 3.50
N ASP A 298 -23.92 -7.76 2.51
CA ASP A 298 -23.88 -8.74 1.44
C ASP A 298 -22.65 -8.53 0.51
N LEU A 299 -22.30 -7.30 0.19
CA LEU A 299 -21.10 -6.97 -0.55
C LEU A 299 -19.83 -7.29 0.25
N HIS A 300 -19.81 -6.97 1.55
CA HIS A 300 -18.69 -7.31 2.44
C HIS A 300 -18.40 -8.81 2.41
N PHE A 301 -19.42 -9.67 2.56
CA PHE A 301 -19.24 -11.13 2.50
C PHE A 301 -18.73 -11.59 1.13
N ARG A 302 -19.15 -10.95 0.04
CA ARG A 302 -18.73 -11.32 -1.30
C ARG A 302 -17.30 -10.91 -1.64
N ILE A 303 -16.79 -9.82 -1.05
CA ILE A 303 -15.40 -9.35 -1.22
C ILE A 303 -14.46 -10.11 -0.27
N LYS A 304 -14.90 -10.42 0.95
CA LYS A 304 -14.10 -11.04 2.01
C LYS A 304 -13.99 -12.57 1.85
N VAL A 305 -13.66 -13.06 0.63
CA VAL A 305 -13.44 -14.51 0.42
C VAL A 305 -12.07 -14.92 0.95
N PHE A 306 -11.04 -14.13 0.66
CA PHE A 306 -9.69 -14.31 1.19
C PHE A 306 -9.17 -12.95 1.68
N THR A 307 -8.69 -12.90 2.93
CA THR A 307 -8.23 -11.63 3.52
C THR A 307 -6.72 -11.69 3.79
N ILE A 308 -6.02 -10.64 3.35
CA ILE A 308 -4.61 -10.41 3.66
C ILE A 308 -4.51 -9.14 4.51
N ALA A 309 -4.02 -9.28 5.74
CA ALA A 309 -3.78 -8.15 6.62
C ALA A 309 -2.30 -7.73 6.54
N LEU A 310 -2.05 -6.47 6.15
CA LEU A 310 -0.71 -5.91 6.14
C LEU A 310 -0.39 -5.30 7.50
N PRO A 311 0.72 -5.70 8.13
CA PRO A 311 1.16 -5.10 9.37
C PRO A 311 1.61 -3.64 9.14
N PRO A 312 1.33 -2.72 10.08
CA PRO A 312 1.89 -1.38 10.05
C PRO A 312 3.42 -1.42 10.23
N LEU A 313 4.12 -0.36 9.78
CA LEU A 313 5.60 -0.33 9.78
C LEU A 313 6.19 -0.51 11.18
N ARG A 314 5.55 0.04 12.22
CA ARG A 314 5.95 -0.11 13.63
C ARG A 314 5.97 -1.57 14.14
N GLU A 315 5.24 -2.47 13.49
CA GLU A 315 5.18 -3.91 13.84
C GLU A 315 6.13 -4.76 12.98
N ARG A 316 6.86 -4.14 12.03
CA ARG A 316 7.78 -4.85 11.12
C ARG A 316 9.22 -4.95 11.64
N GLY A 317 9.51 -4.40 12.82
CA GLY A 317 10.81 -4.54 13.46
C GLY A 317 12.01 -4.15 12.59
N GLU A 318 12.87 -5.11 12.27
CA GLU A 318 14.10 -4.89 11.48
C GLU A 318 13.85 -4.52 10.01
N ASP A 319 12.64 -4.73 9.49
CA ASP A 319 12.30 -4.35 8.11
C ASP A 319 12.39 -2.84 7.89
N LEU A 320 12.28 -2.03 8.96
CA LEU A 320 12.44 -0.58 8.88
C LEU A 320 13.81 -0.18 8.32
N GLU A 321 14.87 -0.82 8.79
CA GLU A 321 16.24 -0.53 8.32
C GLU A 321 16.45 -1.01 6.90
N LEU A 322 15.96 -2.20 6.59
CA LEU A 322 16.00 -2.77 5.25
C LEU A 322 15.30 -1.86 4.23
N LEU A 323 14.12 -1.34 4.59
CA LEU A 323 13.37 -0.38 3.78
C LEU A 323 14.12 0.95 3.65
N ALA A 324 14.68 1.46 4.77
CA ALA A 324 15.43 2.70 4.76
C ALA A 324 16.66 2.62 3.84
N GLU A 325 17.45 1.55 3.93
CA GLU A 325 18.59 1.34 3.04
C GLU A 325 18.18 1.24 1.58
N HIS A 326 17.10 0.51 1.29
CA HIS A 326 16.58 0.36 -0.07
C HIS A 326 16.19 1.72 -0.67
N TYR A 327 15.38 2.51 0.05
CA TYR A 327 14.94 3.82 -0.44
C TYR A 327 16.06 4.84 -0.50
N LEU A 328 17.04 4.82 0.40
CA LEU A 328 18.20 5.67 0.31
C LEU A 328 19.00 5.39 -0.96
N ARG A 329 19.32 4.13 -1.25
CA ARG A 329 20.00 3.74 -2.49
C ARG A 329 19.23 4.19 -3.73
N ARG A 330 17.91 3.97 -3.75
CA ARG A 330 17.03 4.40 -4.84
C ARG A 330 17.08 5.92 -5.02
N TYR A 331 16.89 6.71 -3.97
CA TYR A 331 16.88 8.16 -4.08
C TYR A 331 18.26 8.74 -4.39
N CYS A 332 19.34 8.18 -3.87
CA CYS A 332 20.69 8.57 -4.28
C CYS A 332 20.89 8.36 -5.79
N HIS A 333 20.44 7.23 -6.33
CA HIS A 333 20.51 6.94 -7.75
C HIS A 333 19.61 7.89 -8.58
N GLU A 334 18.33 8.06 -8.20
CA GLU A 334 17.38 8.94 -8.87
C GLU A 334 17.86 10.41 -8.92
N LEU A 335 18.54 10.87 -7.86
CA LEU A 335 19.03 12.24 -7.73
C LEU A 335 20.48 12.43 -8.20
N GLY A 336 21.12 11.38 -8.71
CA GLY A 336 22.52 11.42 -9.18
C GLY A 336 23.52 11.72 -8.06
N ARG A 337 23.21 11.33 -6.80
CA ARG A 337 24.07 11.55 -5.64
C ARG A 337 24.93 10.31 -5.33
N PRO A 338 26.10 10.51 -4.72
CA PRO A 338 26.86 9.38 -4.17
C PRO A 338 26.04 8.65 -3.10
N PRO A 339 26.31 7.36 -2.83
CA PRO A 339 25.65 6.60 -1.76
C PRO A 339 25.77 7.34 -0.43
N ILE A 340 24.63 7.47 0.26
CA ILE A 340 24.50 8.09 1.57
C ILE A 340 24.07 7.01 2.57
N SER A 341 24.68 6.99 3.75
CA SER A 341 24.34 6.09 4.85
C SER A 341 23.56 6.80 5.97
N LEU A 342 22.99 6.02 6.89
CA LEU A 342 22.37 6.52 8.12
C LEU A 342 23.35 6.32 9.27
N SER A 343 23.55 7.32 10.11
CA SER A 343 24.28 7.16 11.37
C SER A 343 23.50 6.26 12.35
N ALA A 344 24.19 5.65 13.30
CA ALA A 344 23.54 4.83 14.33
C ALA A 344 22.48 5.62 15.13
N ALA A 345 22.72 6.92 15.34
CA ALA A 345 21.78 7.82 16.01
C ALA A 345 20.53 8.07 15.14
N ALA A 346 20.70 8.21 13.82
CA ALA A 346 19.61 8.35 12.87
C ALA A 346 18.74 7.08 12.83
N ILE A 347 19.36 5.89 12.80
CA ILE A 347 18.63 4.60 12.84
C ILE A 347 17.82 4.48 14.14
N ALA A 348 18.43 4.80 15.30
CA ALA A 348 17.73 4.77 16.58
C ALA A 348 16.51 5.74 16.58
N ARG A 349 16.64 6.90 15.94
CA ARG A 349 15.55 7.86 15.78
C ARG A 349 14.42 7.31 14.92
N LEU A 350 14.73 6.70 13.78
CA LEU A 350 13.74 6.06 12.92
C LEU A 350 13.00 4.93 13.64
N ARG A 351 13.68 4.11 14.43
CA ARG A 351 13.06 3.03 15.23
C ARG A 351 12.07 3.54 16.28
N ASN A 352 12.36 4.70 16.89
CA ASN A 352 11.51 5.28 17.93
C ASN A 352 10.29 6.04 17.39
N HIS A 353 10.17 6.21 16.08
CA HIS A 353 9.03 6.90 15.48
C HIS A 353 7.87 5.94 15.24
N SER A 354 6.63 6.41 15.42
CA SER A 354 5.39 5.58 15.33
C SER A 354 4.93 5.29 13.89
N TRP A 355 5.44 6.01 12.92
CA TRP A 355 5.16 5.86 11.48
C TRP A 355 3.66 5.81 11.13
N PRO A 356 2.85 6.82 11.48
CA PRO A 356 1.43 6.82 11.16
C PRO A 356 1.14 6.80 9.65
N GLY A 357 2.03 7.37 8.83
CA GLY A 357 1.98 7.27 7.37
C GLY A 357 2.73 6.05 6.79
N ASN A 358 3.20 5.15 7.67
CA ASN A 358 3.86 3.90 7.31
C ASN A 358 5.02 4.08 6.31
N VAL A 359 5.11 3.21 5.30
CA VAL A 359 6.18 3.25 4.29
C VAL A 359 6.12 4.52 3.43
N ARG A 360 4.92 5.08 3.20
CA ARG A 360 4.78 6.33 2.44
C ARG A 360 5.42 7.51 3.18
N GLU A 361 5.26 7.58 4.48
CA GLU A 361 5.90 8.59 5.32
C GLU A 361 7.43 8.38 5.35
N LEU A 362 7.88 7.14 5.54
CA LEU A 362 9.31 6.80 5.51
C LEU A 362 9.97 7.22 4.19
N GLN A 363 9.33 6.94 3.06
CA GLN A 363 9.80 7.38 1.74
C GLN A 363 9.94 8.90 1.66
N SER A 364 8.94 9.65 2.12
CA SER A 364 8.95 11.12 2.10
C SER A 364 10.08 11.68 2.96
N VAL A 365 10.24 11.17 4.18
CA VAL A 365 11.29 11.57 5.11
C VAL A 365 12.67 11.28 4.54
N LEU A 366 12.91 10.08 4.02
CA LEU A 366 14.20 9.71 3.46
C LEU A 366 14.54 10.50 2.20
N LYS A 367 13.57 10.76 1.32
CA LYS A 367 13.77 11.59 0.13
C LYS A 367 14.17 13.01 0.49
N GLN A 368 13.52 13.61 1.49
CA GLN A 368 13.87 14.94 2.00
C GLN A 368 15.24 14.93 2.69
N ALA A 369 15.55 13.89 3.48
CA ALA A 369 16.85 13.74 4.12
C ALA A 369 17.97 13.66 3.08
N VAL A 370 17.80 12.87 2.00
CA VAL A 370 18.78 12.82 0.89
C VAL A 370 18.95 14.17 0.22
N LEU A 371 17.87 14.95 0.03
CA LEU A 371 17.95 16.29 -0.59
C LEU A 371 18.71 17.28 0.31
N ASN A 372 18.52 17.22 1.62
CA ASN A 372 19.09 18.14 2.60
C ASN A 372 20.51 17.76 3.03
N CYS A 373 20.87 16.47 2.98
CA CYS A 373 22.17 15.97 3.40
C CYS A 373 23.29 16.60 2.56
N ARG A 374 24.26 17.20 3.24
CA ARG A 374 25.45 17.82 2.60
C ARG A 374 26.68 16.91 2.65
N GLY A 375 26.63 15.88 3.49
CA GLY A 375 27.69 14.88 3.68
C GLY A 375 27.39 13.54 3.03
N GLY A 376 28.15 12.52 3.39
CA GLY A 376 27.94 11.11 3.00
C GLY A 376 27.08 10.32 4.00
N GLU A 377 26.66 10.93 5.11
CA GLU A 377 25.92 10.29 6.19
C GLU A 377 24.81 11.23 6.71
N ILE A 378 23.63 10.68 6.94
CA ILE A 378 22.48 11.39 7.51
C ILE A 378 22.54 11.25 9.02
N GLU A 379 22.64 12.39 9.71
CA GLU A 379 22.65 12.48 11.15
C GLU A 379 21.25 12.59 11.77
N SER A 380 21.13 12.28 13.07
CA SER A 380 19.85 12.38 13.80
C SER A 380 19.24 13.79 13.75
N ALA A 381 20.09 14.83 13.79
CA ALA A 381 19.65 16.22 13.72
C ALA A 381 18.92 16.57 12.39
N GLU A 382 19.35 15.98 11.27
CA GLU A 382 18.71 16.19 9.98
C GLU A 382 17.32 15.55 9.91
N LEU A 383 17.10 14.48 10.68
CA LEU A 383 15.80 13.82 10.79
C LEU A 383 14.85 14.50 11.80
N GLU A 384 15.37 15.23 12.79
CA GLU A 384 14.53 15.91 13.80
C GLU A 384 13.54 16.91 13.18
N GLY A 385 14.00 17.67 12.21
CA GLY A 385 13.14 18.61 11.47
C GLY A 385 12.10 17.95 10.56
N LEU A 386 12.29 16.66 10.23
CA LEU A 386 11.45 15.92 9.29
C LEU A 386 10.45 14.99 10.00
N LEU A 387 10.81 14.46 11.17
CA LEU A 387 10.00 13.48 11.91
C LEU A 387 9.04 14.12 12.93
N GLY A 388 9.09 15.45 13.14
CA GLY A 388 8.34 16.10 14.22
C GLY A 388 8.82 15.70 15.62
N SER A 389 8.34 16.36 16.67
CA SER A 389 8.64 15.97 18.05
C SER A 389 7.98 14.65 18.42
N PRO A 390 8.65 13.74 19.19
CA PRO A 390 8.03 12.51 19.68
C PRO A 390 6.83 12.85 20.57
N GLY A 391 5.64 12.47 20.17
CA GLY A 391 4.40 12.74 20.89
C GLY A 391 3.41 13.68 20.19
N ALA A 392 3.80 14.33 19.11
CA ALA A 392 2.81 14.86 18.19
C ALA A 392 2.25 13.69 17.37
N THR A 393 1.07 13.21 17.72
CA THR A 393 0.20 12.52 16.76
C THR A 393 0.30 13.33 15.47
N PRO A 394 0.63 12.73 14.31
CA PRO A 394 0.52 13.49 13.09
C PRO A 394 -0.95 13.85 12.99
N ALA A 395 -1.24 15.07 13.29
CA ALA A 395 -2.44 15.68 12.84
C ALA A 395 -2.50 15.36 11.35
N THR A 396 -3.45 14.53 10.96
CA THR A 396 -4.04 14.60 9.64
C THR A 396 -4.34 16.08 9.47
N PRO A 397 -3.75 16.69 8.44
CA PRO A 397 -3.24 18.02 8.64
C PRO A 397 -4.37 18.98 8.77
N ALA A 398 -4.02 20.06 9.39
CA ALA A 398 -4.41 21.43 9.05
C ALA A 398 -5.55 21.67 8.05
N ALA A 399 -5.91 20.80 7.16
CA ALA A 399 -7.11 20.94 6.36
C ALA A 399 -8.40 20.77 7.19
N ASN A 400 -8.47 19.77 8.09
CA ASN A 400 -9.66 19.62 8.94
C ASN A 400 -9.65 20.60 10.13
N GLU A 401 -8.49 20.86 10.75
CA GLU A 401 -8.39 21.86 11.83
C GLU A 401 -8.56 23.27 11.26
N VAL A 402 -7.95 23.57 10.12
CA VAL A 402 -8.17 24.85 9.43
C VAL A 402 -9.61 24.96 8.93
N SER A 403 -10.22 23.90 8.43
CA SER A 403 -11.65 23.91 8.07
C SER A 403 -12.53 24.07 9.29
N GLN A 404 -12.26 23.40 10.41
CA GLN A 404 -13.00 23.55 11.67
C GLN A 404 -12.83 24.94 12.27
N LEU A 405 -11.60 25.47 12.32
CA LEU A 405 -11.33 26.82 12.78
C LEU A 405 -11.98 27.89 11.87
N MET A 406 -12.00 27.66 10.57
CA MET A 406 -12.73 28.52 9.63
C MET A 406 -14.24 28.42 9.84
N GLU A 407 -14.78 27.22 10.02
CA GLU A 407 -16.20 27.02 10.26
C GLU A 407 -16.65 27.62 11.59
N GLU A 408 -15.88 27.46 12.66
CA GLU A 408 -16.12 28.12 13.94
C GLU A 408 -16.03 29.66 13.85
N ALA A 409 -15.07 30.18 13.08
CA ALA A 409 -14.92 31.63 12.86
C ALA A 409 -16.11 32.20 12.09
N TRP A 410 -16.60 31.46 11.08
CA TRP A 410 -17.80 31.85 10.34
C TRP A 410 -19.06 31.76 11.16
N GLN A 411 -19.22 30.71 11.98
CA GLN A 411 -20.35 30.57 12.89
C GLN A 411 -20.40 31.71 13.91
N ARG A 412 -19.26 32.08 14.50
CA ARG A 412 -19.16 33.25 15.40
C ARG A 412 -19.50 34.55 14.68
N PHE A 413 -18.95 34.79 13.49
CA PHE A 413 -19.25 35.95 12.70
C PHE A 413 -20.76 36.10 12.42
N VAL A 414 -21.42 35.00 11.98
CA VAL A 414 -22.86 35.00 11.70
C VAL A 414 -23.66 35.26 12.98
N ALA A 415 -23.30 34.60 14.10
CA ALA A 415 -23.97 34.79 15.38
C ALA A 415 -23.87 36.24 15.89
N ASP A 416 -22.69 36.88 15.77
CA ASP A 416 -22.46 38.27 16.16
C ASP A 416 -23.30 39.27 15.32
N ARG A 417 -23.41 38.98 14.01
CA ARG A 417 -24.21 39.84 13.10
C ARG A 417 -25.72 39.68 13.32
N LEU A 418 -26.18 38.45 13.58
CA LEU A 418 -27.57 38.22 13.97
C LEU A 418 -27.91 38.90 15.30
N ALA A 419 -27.01 38.83 16.29
CA ALA A 419 -27.19 39.52 17.57
C ALA A 419 -27.17 41.07 17.42
N ALA A 420 -26.40 41.58 16.48
CA ALA A 420 -26.35 43.03 16.15
C ALA A 420 -27.54 43.49 15.32
N GLY A 421 -28.45 42.61 14.87
CA GLY A 421 -29.62 42.96 14.06
C GLY A 421 -29.28 43.41 12.64
N SER A 422 -28.19 42.89 12.07
CA SER A 422 -27.79 43.23 10.69
C SER A 422 -28.80 42.66 9.69
N GLU A 423 -29.21 43.48 8.70
CA GLU A 423 -30.13 43.07 7.63
C GLU A 423 -29.39 42.65 6.34
N ASP A 424 -28.05 42.71 6.31
CA ASP A 424 -27.26 42.42 5.10
C ASP A 424 -26.00 41.59 5.39
N ILE A 425 -26.18 40.52 6.15
CA ILE A 425 -25.08 39.59 6.61
C ILE A 425 -24.30 39.06 5.43
N TYR A 426 -24.95 38.76 4.30
CA TYR A 426 -24.29 38.22 3.10
C TYR A 426 -23.26 39.21 2.52
N MET A 427 -23.61 40.46 2.38
CA MET A 427 -22.69 41.46 1.83
C MET A 427 -21.55 41.78 2.81
N GLU A 428 -21.83 41.82 4.11
CA GLU A 428 -20.78 41.99 5.12
C GLU A 428 -19.78 40.79 5.13
N ALA A 429 -20.27 39.57 4.99
CA ALA A 429 -19.44 38.38 4.87
C ALA A 429 -18.57 38.40 3.60
N LEU A 430 -19.17 38.80 2.48
CA LEU A 430 -18.48 38.93 1.19
C LEU A 430 -17.38 39.99 1.26
N GLU A 431 -17.69 41.15 1.87
CA GLU A 431 -16.72 42.24 2.05
C GLU A 431 -15.52 41.77 2.91
N GLN A 432 -15.78 41.09 4.00
CA GLN A 432 -14.72 40.55 4.87
C GLN A 432 -13.83 39.55 4.16
N MET A 433 -14.41 38.65 3.37
CA MET A 433 -13.68 37.68 2.57
C MET A 433 -12.82 38.37 1.48
N GLU A 434 -13.39 39.35 0.78
CA GLU A 434 -12.69 40.09 -0.26
C GLU A 434 -11.53 40.93 0.30
N ARG A 435 -11.66 41.51 1.48
CA ARG A 435 -10.56 42.21 2.18
C ARG A 435 -9.36 41.33 2.47
N GLN A 436 -9.56 40.03 2.63
CA GLN A 436 -8.47 39.07 2.85
C GLN A 436 -7.89 38.53 1.54
N ILE A 437 -8.73 38.10 0.60
CA ILE A 437 -8.30 37.40 -0.62
C ILE A 437 -7.66 38.36 -1.64
N ILE A 438 -8.27 39.50 -1.89
CA ILE A 438 -7.82 40.42 -2.94
C ILE A 438 -6.38 40.93 -2.71
N PRO A 439 -5.96 41.37 -1.50
CA PRO A 439 -4.57 41.78 -1.26
C PRO A 439 -3.56 40.63 -1.42
N HIS A 440 -3.94 39.39 -1.07
CA HIS A 440 -3.09 38.24 -1.23
C HIS A 440 -2.81 37.92 -2.71
N VAL A 441 -3.84 37.94 -3.54
CA VAL A 441 -3.71 37.68 -4.98
C VAL A 441 -2.97 38.85 -5.67
N LEU A 442 -3.19 40.10 -5.26
CA LEU A 442 -2.43 41.23 -5.78
C LEU A 442 -0.94 41.18 -5.44
N ARG A 443 -0.57 40.75 -4.23
CA ARG A 443 0.82 40.52 -3.85
C ARG A 443 1.47 39.43 -4.70
N HIS A 444 0.78 38.32 -4.88
CA HIS A 444 1.26 37.18 -5.69
C HIS A 444 1.51 37.57 -7.16
N THR A 445 0.69 38.49 -7.71
CA THR A 445 0.80 38.95 -9.11
C THR A 445 1.63 40.23 -9.27
N GLY A 446 2.34 40.67 -8.22
CA GLY A 446 3.14 41.88 -8.24
C GLY A 446 2.32 43.16 -8.58
N GLY A 447 1.03 43.19 -8.22
CA GLY A 447 0.11 44.31 -8.48
C GLY A 447 -0.54 44.30 -9.88
N ASN A 448 -0.35 43.22 -10.66
CA ASN A 448 -0.94 43.11 -12.00
C ASN A 448 -2.44 42.81 -11.94
N GLN A 449 -3.27 43.87 -12.09
CA GLN A 449 -4.73 43.79 -11.98
C GLN A 449 -5.39 42.87 -13.03
N LEU A 450 -4.80 42.70 -14.22
CA LEU A 450 -5.35 41.82 -15.25
C LEU A 450 -5.16 40.35 -14.87
N GLN A 451 -3.97 40.04 -14.40
CA GLN A 451 -3.62 38.69 -13.95
C GLN A 451 -4.36 38.34 -12.65
N SER A 452 -4.47 39.30 -11.70
CA SER A 452 -5.25 39.13 -10.48
C SER A 452 -6.72 38.87 -10.76
N ALA A 453 -7.34 39.64 -11.68
CA ALA A 453 -8.73 39.42 -12.05
C ALA A 453 -8.98 38.02 -12.65
N ARG A 454 -8.04 37.53 -13.48
CA ARG A 454 -8.09 36.12 -14.00
C ARG A 454 -8.00 35.10 -12.90
N LEU A 455 -7.08 35.25 -11.96
CA LEU A 455 -6.91 34.32 -10.84
C LEU A 455 -8.12 34.33 -9.87
N LEU A 456 -8.74 35.49 -9.69
CA LEU A 456 -9.95 35.64 -8.88
C LEU A 456 -11.23 35.21 -9.60
N GLY A 457 -11.17 34.90 -10.89
CA GLY A 457 -12.36 34.52 -11.68
C GLY A 457 -13.37 35.66 -11.88
N ILE A 458 -12.96 36.92 -11.77
CA ILE A 458 -13.84 38.13 -11.92
C ILE A 458 -13.38 39.04 -13.07
N ALA A 459 -14.32 39.84 -13.57
CA ALA A 459 -13.98 40.82 -14.59
C ALA A 459 -13.04 41.92 -14.03
N ARG A 460 -12.10 42.40 -14.85
CA ARG A 460 -11.14 43.45 -14.46
C ARG A 460 -11.83 44.69 -13.92
N ASN A 461 -12.97 45.07 -14.49
CA ASN A 461 -13.74 46.25 -14.02
C ASN A 461 -14.36 45.98 -12.64
N SER A 462 -14.81 44.75 -12.37
CA SER A 462 -15.31 44.34 -11.06
C SER A 462 -14.20 44.43 -10.02
N LEU A 463 -13.00 43.91 -10.31
CA LEU A 463 -11.85 44.03 -9.41
C LEU A 463 -11.53 45.48 -9.09
N ARG A 464 -11.51 46.38 -10.10
CA ARG A 464 -11.28 47.83 -9.88
C ARG A 464 -12.34 48.46 -9.00
N SER A 465 -13.62 48.12 -9.20
CA SER A 465 -14.70 48.61 -8.36
C SER A 465 -14.52 48.17 -6.91
N ARG A 466 -14.22 46.88 -6.69
CA ARG A 466 -13.98 46.28 -5.35
C ARG A 466 -12.78 46.94 -4.65
N LEU A 467 -11.67 47.16 -5.36
CA LEU A 467 -10.49 47.83 -4.81
C LEU A 467 -10.80 49.23 -4.31
N ARG A 468 -11.68 50.00 -5.02
CA ARG A 468 -12.12 51.32 -4.60
C ARG A 468 -13.05 51.27 -3.39
N THR A 469 -14.04 50.36 -3.41
CA THR A 469 -15.00 50.18 -2.33
C THR A 469 -14.32 49.77 -1.04
N LEU A 470 -13.38 48.80 -1.12
CA LEU A 470 -12.65 48.25 0.02
C LEU A 470 -11.45 49.11 0.45
N ARG A 471 -11.16 50.21 -0.26
CA ARG A 471 -10.03 51.12 -0.03
C ARG A 471 -8.67 50.42 0.05
N ILE A 472 -8.46 49.38 -0.77
CA ILE A 472 -7.22 48.63 -0.81
C ILE A 472 -6.18 49.44 -1.60
N PRO A 473 -5.00 49.79 -1.01
CA PRO A 473 -3.98 50.57 -1.70
C PRO A 473 -3.32 49.78 -2.82
N ILE A 474 -3.19 50.40 -4.00
CA ILE A 474 -2.51 49.79 -5.16
C ILE A 474 -1.08 50.34 -5.17
N GLY A 475 -0.18 49.72 -4.42
CA GLY A 475 1.24 50.07 -4.39
C GLY A 475 2.11 48.90 -4.79
N ARG A 476 3.34 49.14 -5.27
CA ARG A 476 4.35 48.10 -5.62
C ARG A 476 4.90 47.38 -4.39
N SER A 477 4.55 47.79 -3.16
CA SER A 477 4.90 47.10 -1.91
C SER A 477 3.70 47.24 -0.95
N VAL A 478 3.03 46.13 -0.64
CA VAL A 478 2.02 46.04 0.41
C VAL A 478 2.74 45.56 1.65
N GLU A 479 3.21 46.46 2.51
CA GLU A 479 3.60 46.13 3.87
C GLU A 479 2.34 45.95 4.71
N LEU A 480 2.23 44.80 5.38
CA LEU A 480 1.22 44.57 6.42
C LEU A 480 1.63 45.41 7.64
N GLU A 481 0.87 46.41 8.01
CA GLU A 481 0.92 46.94 9.36
C GLU A 481 0.51 45.80 10.33
N ASP A 482 1.50 45.33 11.08
CA ASP A 482 1.34 44.37 12.17
C ASP A 482 0.57 45.07 13.31
N SER A 483 -0.73 44.77 13.43
CA SER A 483 -1.61 45.34 14.46
C SER A 483 -1.35 44.78 15.87
N SER A 484 -0.14 44.19 16.13
CA SER A 484 0.27 43.66 17.42
C SER A 484 1.23 44.53 18.23
N ARG A 485 1.39 45.86 17.86
CA ARG A 485 2.18 46.82 18.67
C ARG A 485 1.39 48.10 18.99
N ARG A 486 0.34 47.98 19.77
CA ARG A 486 -0.26 49.10 20.52
C ARG A 486 -0.89 48.60 21.81
N THR A 487 -0.05 48.21 22.78
CA THR A 487 -0.36 48.22 24.22
C THR A 487 0.96 48.05 24.99
N ALA A 488 1.87 49.00 24.94
CA ALA A 488 2.92 49.20 25.93
C ALA A 488 3.64 50.53 25.65
N ASP A 489 2.97 51.65 25.88
CA ASP A 489 3.65 52.91 26.20
C ASP A 489 2.57 53.95 26.58
N ASP A 490 1.98 53.77 27.75
CA ASP A 490 1.27 54.83 28.46
C ASP A 490 1.21 54.53 29.97
N SER A 491 2.41 54.46 30.58
CA SER A 491 2.57 54.47 32.05
C SER A 491 4.00 54.90 32.40
N ALA A 492 4.35 56.13 32.05
CA ALA A 492 5.46 56.85 32.69
C ALA A 492 5.48 58.30 32.22
N GLN A 493 4.62 59.15 32.79
CA GLN A 493 4.92 60.51 33.24
C GLN A 493 3.76 61.04 34.08
#